data_a012405fa2535165620378ef28e808a6
#
_entry.id   a012405fa2535165620378ef28e808a6
#
_cell.length_a   1.000
_cell.length_b   1.000
_cell.length_c   1.000
_cell.angle_alpha   90.00
_cell.angle_beta   90.00
_cell.angle_gamma   90.00
#
_symmetry.space_group_name_H-M   'P 1'
#
loop_
_entity.id
_entity.type
_entity.pdbx_description
1 polymer ?
#
loop_
_entity_poly.entity_id
_entity_poly.type
_entity_poly.pdbx_seq_one_letter_code
_entity_poly.pdbx_strand_id
1 'polypeptide(L)'
;MRSLIPVLFIAFILVSCKKEDHPGIYEHGRLEYKITYLNADQGNFDPALLPRKMILEFNEDFCTNTIDGFMGMFRLGNLTYFDKRKSKTYLKVLDKNYIFNGSRNELMCCFDVFENLKIEKDTATKILAGLKSQHAKVTIPSTGDIFDIYYTYDIALEHPNVTNPYLDIDAVLTDFVLYMGPYKMRFEAIRFNAEKQPSENMKIPDTAVTLTRDEMVYALERLMQ
;
A
#
# COMPACT_ATOMS: atom_id res chain seq x y z
N MET A 1 -11.53 40.82 -59.15
CA MET A 1 -10.49 40.52 -58.13
C MET A 1 -11.15 39.64 -57.02
N ARG A 2 -10.93 38.32 -57.06
CA ARG A 2 -11.47 37.36 -56.09
C ARG A 2 -10.35 37.05 -55.08
N SER A 3 -10.51 37.47 -53.83
CA SER A 3 -9.61 37.17 -52.73
C SER A 3 -9.82 35.73 -52.26
N LEU A 4 -8.81 34.88 -52.38
CA LEU A 4 -8.75 33.53 -51.81
C LEU A 4 -8.17 33.65 -50.38
N ILE A 5 -8.99 33.33 -49.39
CA ILE A 5 -8.56 33.18 -47.97
C ILE A 5 -8.10 31.73 -47.80
N PRO A 6 -6.85 31.45 -47.42
CA PRO A 6 -6.44 30.08 -47.09
C PRO A 6 -6.95 29.71 -45.69
N VAL A 7 -7.81 28.70 -45.66
CA VAL A 7 -8.26 28.07 -44.38
C VAL A 7 -7.12 27.20 -43.86
N LEU A 8 -6.49 27.65 -42.80
CA LEU A 8 -5.44 26.92 -42.08
C LEU A 8 -6.10 25.82 -41.24
N PHE A 9 -6.01 24.58 -41.67
CA PHE A 9 -6.49 23.40 -40.94
C PHE A 9 -5.45 23.08 -39.85
N ILE A 10 -5.71 23.50 -38.58
CA ILE A 10 -4.92 23.09 -37.42
C ILE A 10 -5.39 21.67 -37.04
N ALA A 11 -4.59 20.67 -37.42
CA ALA A 11 -4.77 19.30 -36.94
C ALA A 11 -4.38 19.20 -35.46
N PHE A 12 -5.35 19.16 -34.57
CA PHE A 12 -5.17 18.82 -33.18
C PHE A 12 -4.78 17.33 -33.08
N ILE A 13 -3.48 17.07 -32.92
CA ILE A 13 -3.00 15.73 -32.58
C ILE A 13 -3.36 15.49 -31.12
N LEU A 14 -4.45 14.79 -30.89
CA LEU A 14 -4.78 14.23 -29.57
C LEU A 14 -3.76 13.13 -29.28
N VAL A 15 -2.71 13.47 -28.53
CA VAL A 15 -1.83 12.50 -27.91
C VAL A 15 -2.67 11.82 -26.82
N SER A 16 -3.36 10.75 -27.20
CA SER A 16 -3.95 9.83 -26.25
C SER A 16 -2.79 9.13 -25.53
N CYS A 17 -2.54 9.50 -24.28
CA CYS A 17 -1.74 8.66 -23.38
C CYS A 17 -2.47 7.32 -23.26
N LYS A 18 -2.06 6.32 -24.04
CA LYS A 18 -2.46 4.94 -23.77
C LYS A 18 -1.82 4.55 -22.44
N LYS A 19 -2.66 4.31 -21.42
CA LYS A 19 -2.27 3.55 -20.25
C LYS A 19 -1.78 2.20 -20.80
N GLU A 20 -0.53 1.84 -20.54
CA GLU A 20 -0.03 0.51 -20.89
C GLU A 20 -0.78 -0.48 -19.99
N ASP A 21 -1.72 -1.20 -20.58
CA ASP A 21 -2.36 -2.33 -19.91
C ASP A 21 -1.32 -3.44 -19.80
N HIS A 22 -0.79 -3.63 -18.60
CA HIS A 22 0.02 -4.81 -18.25
C HIS A 22 -0.92 -5.84 -17.61
N PRO A 23 -1.42 -6.82 -18.39
CA PRO A 23 -2.24 -7.88 -17.83
C PRO A 23 -1.38 -8.64 -16.80
N GLY A 24 -1.80 -8.62 -15.54
CA GLY A 24 -1.18 -9.43 -14.51
C GLY A 24 -1.31 -10.92 -14.85
N ILE A 25 -0.36 -11.71 -14.36
CA ILE A 25 -0.34 -13.17 -14.54
C ILE A 25 -1.16 -13.84 -13.43
N TYR A 26 -1.19 -13.22 -12.23
CA TYR A 26 -1.81 -13.78 -11.04
C TYR A 26 -3.00 -12.94 -10.58
N GLU A 27 -4.20 -13.55 -10.61
CA GLU A 27 -5.46 -12.95 -10.18
C GLU A 27 -5.76 -13.18 -8.69
N HIS A 28 -5.07 -14.12 -8.05
CA HIS A 28 -5.18 -14.40 -6.62
C HIS A 28 -3.85 -14.90 -6.06
N GLY A 29 -3.71 -14.81 -4.76
CA GLY A 29 -2.52 -15.32 -4.09
C GLY A 29 -2.23 -14.68 -2.74
N ARG A 30 -1.05 -15.04 -2.22
CA ARG A 30 -0.53 -14.53 -0.97
C ARG A 30 0.92 -14.12 -1.14
N LEU A 31 1.22 -12.88 -0.77
CA LEU A 31 2.55 -12.32 -0.72
C LEU A 31 2.97 -12.06 0.73
N GLU A 32 4.12 -12.57 1.12
CA GLU A 32 4.68 -12.39 2.45
C GLU A 32 5.84 -11.39 2.39
N TYR A 33 5.80 -10.40 3.29
CA TYR A 33 6.84 -9.40 3.42
C TYR A 33 7.59 -9.56 4.74
N LYS A 34 8.90 -9.39 4.69
CA LYS A 34 9.74 -9.12 5.84
C LYS A 34 9.67 -7.62 6.17
N ILE A 35 9.47 -7.29 7.44
CA ILE A 35 9.57 -5.92 7.94
C ILE A 35 10.95 -5.72 8.57
N THR A 36 11.67 -4.69 8.12
CA THR A 36 12.95 -4.25 8.70
C THR A 36 12.79 -2.82 9.19
N TYR A 37 13.10 -2.59 10.45
CA TYR A 37 13.08 -1.25 11.05
C TYR A 37 14.42 -0.56 10.78
N LEU A 38 14.38 0.56 10.10
CA LEU A 38 15.59 1.31 9.69
C LEU A 38 16.10 2.24 10.80
N ASN A 39 15.27 2.47 11.83
CA ASN A 39 15.56 3.33 12.98
C ASN A 39 14.90 2.79 14.26
N ALA A 40 15.06 1.49 14.54
CA ALA A 40 14.40 0.79 15.65
C ALA A 40 14.74 1.36 17.04
N ASP A 41 15.86 2.04 17.16
CA ASP A 41 16.36 2.71 18.37
C ASP A 41 15.63 4.02 18.71
N GLN A 42 14.85 4.56 17.77
CA GLN A 42 14.11 5.82 17.98
C GLN A 42 12.73 5.65 18.59
N GLY A 43 12.23 4.41 18.68
CA GLY A 43 10.93 4.09 19.25
C GLY A 43 11.02 3.68 20.74
N ASN A 44 9.85 3.66 21.39
CA ASN A 44 9.73 3.31 22.81
C ASN A 44 9.56 1.80 23.08
N PHE A 45 9.37 1.00 22.03
CA PHE A 45 9.23 -0.45 22.17
C PHE A 45 10.55 -1.18 22.07
N ASP A 46 10.68 -2.28 22.84
CA ASP A 46 11.76 -3.23 22.61
C ASP A 46 11.70 -3.73 21.15
N PRO A 47 12.78 -3.58 20.37
CA PRO A 47 12.83 -4.05 18.98
C PRO A 47 12.47 -5.52 18.79
N ALA A 48 12.60 -6.35 19.84
CA ALA A 48 12.21 -7.76 19.81
C ALA A 48 10.69 -7.96 19.77
N LEU A 49 9.92 -6.99 20.23
CA LEU A 49 8.45 -7.03 20.25
C LEU A 49 7.80 -6.47 18.97
N LEU A 50 8.58 -5.77 18.16
CA LEU A 50 8.07 -5.16 16.94
C LEU A 50 7.70 -6.22 15.89
N PRO A 51 6.58 -6.04 15.16
CA PRO A 51 6.18 -6.92 14.07
C PRO A 51 7.26 -7.06 13.00
N ARG A 52 7.50 -8.27 12.53
CA ARG A 52 8.55 -8.55 11.53
C ARG A 52 8.02 -9.08 10.22
N LYS A 53 6.69 -9.19 10.10
CA LYS A 53 6.03 -9.78 8.94
C LYS A 53 4.74 -9.05 8.61
N MET A 54 4.52 -8.81 7.32
CA MET A 54 3.23 -8.44 6.75
C MET A 54 2.80 -9.49 5.75
N ILE A 55 1.50 -9.71 5.64
CA ILE A 55 0.91 -10.61 4.66
C ILE A 55 -0.09 -9.80 3.84
N LEU A 56 0.06 -9.86 2.52
CA LEU A 56 -0.94 -9.46 1.55
C LEU A 56 -1.61 -10.72 1.00
N GLU A 57 -2.92 -10.85 1.14
CA GLU A 57 -3.74 -11.85 0.44
C GLU A 57 -4.72 -11.12 -0.48
N PHE A 58 -4.93 -11.66 -1.69
CA PHE A 58 -5.73 -10.98 -2.69
C PHE A 58 -6.43 -11.95 -3.65
N ASN A 59 -7.53 -11.50 -4.22
CA ASN A 59 -8.20 -12.04 -5.39
C ASN A 59 -8.78 -10.90 -6.23
N GLU A 60 -9.60 -11.18 -7.23
CA GLU A 60 -10.23 -10.17 -8.10
C GLU A 60 -11.14 -9.18 -7.36
N ASP A 61 -11.75 -9.59 -6.24
CA ASP A 61 -12.74 -8.79 -5.51
C ASP A 61 -12.14 -7.91 -4.42
N PHE A 62 -11.09 -8.41 -3.75
CA PHE A 62 -10.52 -7.72 -2.58
C PHE A 62 -9.04 -8.03 -2.34
N CYS A 63 -8.42 -7.21 -1.53
CA CYS A 63 -7.13 -7.52 -0.91
C CYS A 63 -7.15 -7.24 0.59
N THR A 64 -6.34 -8.03 1.32
CA THR A 64 -6.09 -7.83 2.75
C THR A 64 -4.61 -7.64 3.01
N ASN A 65 -4.26 -6.65 3.82
CA ASN A 65 -2.92 -6.48 4.38
C ASN A 65 -3.00 -6.75 5.89
N THR A 66 -2.15 -7.62 6.42
CA THR A 66 -2.16 -7.96 7.85
C THR A 66 -0.75 -7.93 8.41
N ILE A 67 -0.59 -7.22 9.53
CA ILE A 67 0.63 -7.17 10.34
C ILE A 67 0.27 -7.73 11.70
N ASP A 68 0.89 -8.84 12.09
CA ASP A 68 0.74 -9.44 13.40
C ASP A 68 1.97 -9.14 14.26
N GLY A 69 1.73 -8.60 15.45
CA GLY A 69 2.75 -8.36 16.47
C GLY A 69 2.90 -9.52 17.43
N PHE A 70 3.70 -9.26 18.47
CA PHE A 70 4.11 -10.25 19.45
C PHE A 70 2.95 -11.11 19.98
N MET A 71 3.04 -12.43 19.78
CA MET A 71 2.12 -13.48 20.28
C MET A 71 0.62 -13.19 20.00
N GLY A 72 0.28 -12.42 18.96
CA GLY A 72 -1.10 -12.07 18.63
C GLY A 72 -1.75 -11.02 19.54
N MET A 73 -0.97 -10.36 20.40
CA MET A 73 -1.43 -9.24 21.22
C MET A 73 -1.69 -7.97 20.43
N PHE A 74 -1.05 -7.86 19.26
CA PHE A 74 -1.27 -6.79 18.30
C PHE A 74 -1.60 -7.36 16.93
N ARG A 75 -2.59 -6.79 16.27
CA ARG A 75 -2.87 -7.01 14.84
C ARG A 75 -3.35 -5.71 14.22
N LEU A 76 -2.72 -5.32 13.12
CA LEU A 76 -3.22 -4.31 12.22
C LEU A 76 -3.59 -4.98 10.90
N GLY A 77 -4.84 -4.85 10.50
CA GLY A 77 -5.35 -5.41 9.26
C GLY A 77 -6.05 -4.34 8.44
N ASN A 78 -5.94 -4.45 7.12
CA ASN A 78 -6.70 -3.66 6.18
C ASN A 78 -7.34 -4.57 5.14
N LEU A 79 -8.64 -4.41 4.89
CA LEU A 79 -9.40 -5.10 3.86
C LEU A 79 -9.94 -4.05 2.90
N THR A 80 -9.60 -4.18 1.63
CA THR A 80 -10.06 -3.28 0.56
C THR A 80 -10.88 -4.05 -0.46
N TYR A 81 -12.12 -3.63 -0.72
CA TYR A 81 -12.98 -4.14 -1.78
C TYR A 81 -12.88 -3.23 -3.00
N PHE A 82 -12.54 -3.80 -4.15
CA PHE A 82 -12.29 -3.01 -5.37
C PHE A 82 -13.58 -2.47 -5.97
N ASP A 83 -14.63 -3.30 -6.08
CA ASP A 83 -15.93 -2.95 -6.64
C ASP A 83 -16.69 -1.90 -5.82
N LYS A 84 -16.61 -2.02 -4.50
CA LYS A 84 -17.35 -1.17 -3.56
C LYS A 84 -16.62 0.11 -3.17
N ARG A 85 -15.36 0.24 -3.58
CA ARG A 85 -14.47 1.36 -3.17
C ARG A 85 -14.48 1.59 -1.66
N LYS A 86 -14.56 0.50 -0.89
CA LYS A 86 -14.61 0.51 0.57
C LYS A 86 -13.38 -0.15 1.14
N SER A 87 -12.91 0.40 2.24
CA SER A 87 -11.86 -0.23 3.03
C SER A 87 -12.35 -0.44 4.46
N LYS A 88 -11.81 -1.44 5.11
CA LYS A 88 -12.01 -1.69 6.53
C LYS A 88 -10.67 -1.87 7.20
N THR A 89 -10.37 -1.02 8.17
CA THR A 89 -9.19 -1.15 9.01
C THR A 89 -9.57 -1.82 10.32
N TYR A 90 -8.83 -2.84 10.70
CA TYR A 90 -8.97 -3.55 11.95
C TYR A 90 -7.72 -3.39 12.80
N LEU A 91 -7.90 -2.96 14.03
CA LEU A 91 -6.84 -2.84 15.01
C LEU A 91 -7.18 -3.66 16.25
N LYS A 92 -6.35 -4.65 16.57
CA LYS A 92 -6.38 -5.37 17.83
C LYS A 92 -5.20 -4.94 18.69
N VAL A 93 -5.47 -4.63 19.94
CA VAL A 93 -4.46 -4.32 20.96
C VAL A 93 -4.85 -5.05 22.24
N LEU A 94 -4.07 -6.04 22.61
CA LEU A 94 -4.37 -6.95 23.72
C LEU A 94 -5.74 -7.62 23.52
N ASP A 95 -6.70 -7.30 24.39
CA ASP A 95 -8.08 -7.78 24.37
C ASP A 95 -9.06 -6.84 23.66
N LYS A 96 -8.62 -5.64 23.28
CA LYS A 96 -9.44 -4.62 22.63
C LYS A 96 -9.40 -4.75 21.11
N ASN A 97 -10.55 -4.61 20.50
CA ASN A 97 -10.74 -4.73 19.06
C ASN A 97 -11.45 -3.49 18.53
N TYR A 98 -10.88 -2.88 17.51
CA TYR A 98 -11.39 -1.68 16.89
C TYR A 98 -11.51 -1.85 15.38
N ILE A 99 -12.52 -1.22 14.79
CA ILE A 99 -12.69 -1.14 13.35
C ILE A 99 -12.91 0.30 12.91
N PHE A 100 -12.39 0.61 11.73
CA PHE A 100 -12.70 1.81 10.99
C PHE A 100 -13.15 1.44 9.59
N ASN A 101 -14.29 2.00 9.14
CA ASN A 101 -14.80 1.80 7.81
C ASN A 101 -14.53 3.06 7.00
N GLY A 102 -13.61 2.97 6.06
CA GLY A 102 -13.17 4.09 5.23
C GLY A 102 -13.72 4.03 3.81
N SER A 103 -13.75 5.17 3.16
CA SER A 103 -13.94 5.29 1.72
C SER A 103 -12.60 5.18 0.99
N ARG A 104 -12.61 4.90 -0.32
CA ARG A 104 -11.40 4.75 -1.14
C ARG A 104 -10.46 5.96 -1.09
N ASN A 105 -10.99 7.15 -0.84
CA ASN A 105 -10.22 8.39 -0.85
C ASN A 105 -9.73 8.80 0.54
N GLU A 106 -10.11 8.06 1.57
CA GLU A 106 -9.62 8.30 2.92
C GLU A 106 -8.33 7.51 3.13
N LEU A 107 -7.22 8.20 3.02
CA LEU A 107 -5.94 7.64 3.45
C LEU A 107 -6.02 7.27 4.93
N MET A 108 -5.54 6.08 5.25
CA MET A 108 -5.28 5.73 6.64
C MET A 108 -4.37 6.76 7.28
N CYS A 109 -4.44 6.86 8.58
CA CYS A 109 -3.63 7.78 9.36
C CYS A 109 -2.13 7.61 9.14
N CYS A 110 -1.42 8.64 9.57
CA CYS A 110 0.02 8.62 9.84
C CYS A 110 0.89 8.61 8.58
N PHE A 111 0.34 9.02 7.42
CA PHE A 111 1.09 9.19 6.18
C PHE A 111 1.34 10.65 5.80
N ASP A 112 1.11 11.62 6.70
CA ASP A 112 1.29 13.05 6.42
C ASP A 112 2.72 13.39 5.98
N VAL A 113 3.71 12.63 6.50
CA VAL A 113 5.10 12.75 6.08
C VAL A 113 5.31 12.48 4.59
N PHE A 114 4.40 11.70 3.98
CA PHE A 114 4.44 11.33 2.57
C PHE A 114 3.68 12.31 1.65
N GLU A 115 3.24 13.44 2.15
CA GLU A 115 2.62 14.45 1.29
C GLU A 115 3.57 14.90 0.18
N ASN A 116 3.02 15.04 -1.03
CA ASN A 116 3.75 15.46 -2.23
C ASN A 116 4.94 14.57 -2.58
N LEU A 117 4.82 13.25 -2.40
CA LEU A 117 5.81 12.27 -2.86
C LEU A 117 6.22 12.56 -4.31
N LYS A 118 7.52 12.48 -4.57
CA LYS A 118 8.06 12.46 -5.93
C LYS A 118 8.49 11.04 -6.24
N ILE A 119 7.92 10.46 -7.30
CA ILE A 119 8.20 9.09 -7.74
C ILE A 119 8.76 9.15 -9.16
N GLU A 120 10.03 8.75 -9.30
CA GLU A 120 10.75 8.69 -10.56
C GLU A 120 10.90 7.23 -10.97
N LYS A 121 10.08 6.78 -11.93
CA LYS A 121 10.10 5.41 -12.46
C LYS A 121 11.22 5.28 -13.49
N ASP A 122 11.90 4.13 -13.51
CA ASP A 122 12.90 3.81 -14.51
C ASP A 122 12.69 2.38 -15.08
N THR A 123 13.64 1.90 -15.88
CA THR A 123 13.55 0.59 -16.55
C THR A 123 14.28 -0.54 -15.83
N ALA A 124 14.91 -0.25 -14.69
CA ALA A 124 15.60 -1.28 -13.92
C ALA A 124 14.59 -2.29 -13.33
N THR A 125 14.98 -3.53 -13.30
CA THR A 125 14.13 -4.62 -12.78
C THR A 125 14.91 -5.52 -11.85
N LYS A 126 14.19 -6.14 -10.91
CA LYS A 126 14.70 -7.13 -9.96
C LYS A 126 13.66 -8.24 -9.77
N ILE A 127 14.09 -9.45 -9.50
CA ILE A 127 13.18 -10.53 -9.10
C ILE A 127 13.05 -10.51 -7.57
N LEU A 128 11.84 -10.33 -7.06
CA LEU A 128 11.50 -10.37 -5.65
C LEU A 128 10.39 -11.39 -5.41
N ALA A 129 10.60 -12.31 -4.50
CA ALA A 129 9.66 -13.40 -4.23
C ALA A 129 9.21 -14.20 -5.49
N GLY A 130 10.05 -14.23 -6.54
CA GLY A 130 9.74 -14.87 -7.84
C GLY A 130 8.98 -13.97 -8.82
N LEU A 131 8.62 -12.74 -8.44
CA LEU A 131 7.90 -11.77 -9.26
C LEU A 131 8.88 -10.79 -9.91
N LYS A 132 8.65 -10.45 -11.20
CA LYS A 132 9.42 -9.41 -11.88
C LYS A 132 8.97 -8.04 -11.40
N SER A 133 9.85 -7.36 -10.69
CA SER A 133 9.57 -6.07 -10.09
C SER A 133 10.32 -4.95 -10.79
N GLN A 134 9.63 -3.86 -11.09
CA GLN A 134 10.18 -2.63 -11.66
C GLN A 134 10.63 -1.70 -10.55
N HIS A 135 11.63 -0.89 -10.84
CA HIS A 135 12.21 0.07 -9.91
C HIS A 135 11.58 1.46 -10.02
N ALA A 136 11.52 2.16 -8.90
CA ALA A 136 11.35 3.61 -8.87
C ALA A 136 12.11 4.21 -7.70
N LYS A 137 12.59 5.42 -7.88
CA LYS A 137 13.18 6.24 -6.83
C LYS A 137 12.11 7.13 -6.22
N VAL A 138 12.04 7.16 -4.91
CA VAL A 138 11.08 7.98 -4.16
C VAL A 138 11.83 9.03 -3.37
N THR A 139 11.34 10.28 -3.44
CA THR A 139 11.81 11.39 -2.61
C THR A 139 10.64 11.89 -1.77
N ILE A 140 10.83 11.99 -0.46
CA ILE A 140 9.91 12.63 0.48
C ILE A 140 10.35 14.07 0.69
N PRO A 141 9.65 15.08 0.13
CA PRO A 141 10.09 16.47 0.21
C PRO A 141 10.15 17.02 1.64
N SER A 142 9.26 16.58 2.52
CA SER A 142 9.15 17.05 3.90
C SER A 142 10.37 16.69 4.78
N THR A 143 10.98 15.52 4.53
CA THR A 143 12.13 15.02 5.28
C THR A 143 13.44 15.07 4.50
N GLY A 144 13.36 15.18 3.17
CA GLY A 144 14.52 15.05 2.27
C GLY A 144 14.99 13.60 2.08
N ASP A 145 14.25 12.62 2.60
CA ASP A 145 14.58 11.21 2.44
C ASP A 145 14.43 10.76 0.99
N ILE A 146 15.42 9.97 0.54
CA ILE A 146 15.43 9.34 -0.78
C ILE A 146 15.64 7.84 -0.59
N PHE A 147 14.81 7.02 -1.25
CA PHE A 147 14.95 5.57 -1.22
C PHE A 147 14.39 4.92 -2.48
N ASP A 148 14.82 3.68 -2.71
CA ASP A 148 14.37 2.88 -3.84
C ASP A 148 13.17 2.03 -3.42
N ILE A 149 12.19 1.90 -4.32
CA ILE A 149 11.05 0.99 -4.21
C ILE A 149 11.00 0.07 -5.42
N TYR A 150 10.34 -1.07 -5.25
CA TYR A 150 10.06 -2.00 -6.33
C TYR A 150 8.58 -2.36 -6.33
N TYR A 151 8.00 -2.54 -7.52
CA TYR A 151 6.61 -2.89 -7.73
C TYR A 151 6.45 -3.83 -8.91
N THR A 152 5.39 -4.65 -8.93
CA THR A 152 5.18 -5.68 -9.93
C THR A 152 3.81 -5.56 -10.59
N TYR A 153 3.78 -5.76 -11.90
CA TYR A 153 2.57 -5.96 -12.69
C TYR A 153 2.23 -7.44 -12.88
N ASP A 154 3.02 -8.38 -12.34
CA ASP A 154 2.71 -9.81 -12.41
C ASP A 154 1.44 -10.16 -11.62
N ILE A 155 1.01 -9.30 -10.71
CA ILE A 155 -0.22 -9.42 -9.92
C ILE A 155 -1.28 -8.48 -10.50
N ALA A 156 -2.44 -9.05 -10.90
CA ALA A 156 -3.53 -8.35 -11.56
C ALA A 156 -4.48 -7.69 -10.53
N LEU A 157 -4.02 -6.66 -9.83
CA LEU A 157 -4.85 -5.88 -8.93
C LEU A 157 -5.06 -4.46 -9.44
N GLU A 158 -6.31 -4.01 -9.44
CA GLU A 158 -6.64 -2.62 -9.71
C GLU A 158 -6.39 -1.75 -8.47
N HIS A 159 -5.57 -0.72 -8.63
CA HIS A 159 -5.30 0.27 -7.59
C HIS A 159 -4.91 -0.33 -6.22
N PRO A 160 -3.90 -1.22 -6.14
CA PRO A 160 -3.57 -1.94 -4.91
C PRO A 160 -3.11 -1.04 -3.77
N ASN A 161 -2.74 0.21 -4.07
CA ASN A 161 -2.13 1.14 -3.12
C ASN A 161 -3.11 2.19 -2.55
N VAL A 162 -4.43 2.01 -2.69
CA VAL A 162 -5.43 2.98 -2.18
C VAL A 162 -5.40 3.18 -0.66
N THR A 163 -4.73 2.31 0.07
CA THR A 163 -4.61 2.38 1.54
C THR A 163 -3.19 2.68 2.02
N ASN A 164 -2.29 3.10 1.11
CA ASN A 164 -0.93 3.50 1.42
C ASN A 164 -0.54 4.75 0.60
N PRO A 165 0.59 5.42 0.90
CA PRO A 165 0.93 6.70 0.27
C PRO A 165 1.37 6.62 -1.20
N TYR A 166 1.55 5.43 -1.77
CA TYR A 166 2.06 5.23 -3.14
C TYR A 166 0.95 5.19 -4.20
N LEU A 167 0.01 6.14 -4.13
CA LEU A 167 -1.17 6.17 -5.01
C LEU A 167 -0.84 6.23 -6.51
N ASP A 168 0.31 6.81 -6.88
CA ASP A 168 0.76 6.95 -8.27
C ASP A 168 1.42 5.66 -8.82
N ILE A 169 1.55 4.62 -8.00
CA ILE A 169 1.98 3.28 -8.40
C ILE A 169 0.74 2.40 -8.55
N ASP A 170 0.31 2.18 -9.79
CA ASP A 170 -0.83 1.31 -10.11
C ASP A 170 -0.36 -0.15 -10.29
N ALA A 171 0.37 -0.67 -9.31
CA ALA A 171 0.93 -2.00 -9.28
C ALA A 171 1.26 -2.42 -7.85
N VAL A 172 1.36 -3.72 -7.58
CA VAL A 172 1.64 -4.22 -6.23
C VAL A 172 3.08 -3.92 -5.83
N LEU A 173 3.27 -3.25 -4.71
CA LEU A 173 4.59 -2.96 -4.15
C LEU A 173 5.25 -4.24 -3.66
N THR A 174 6.50 -4.49 -4.04
CA THR A 174 7.28 -5.67 -3.63
C THR A 174 8.44 -5.33 -2.70
N ASP A 175 8.89 -4.07 -2.71
CA ASP A 175 9.87 -3.55 -1.76
C ASP A 175 9.61 -2.05 -1.59
N PHE A 176 9.31 -1.59 -0.38
CA PHE A 176 8.92 -0.20 -0.13
C PHE A 176 9.15 0.21 1.32
N VAL A 177 9.08 1.52 1.59
CA VAL A 177 9.28 2.09 2.93
C VAL A 177 8.00 2.78 3.38
N LEU A 178 7.59 2.53 4.63
CA LEU A 178 6.54 3.30 5.31
C LEU A 178 7.08 3.87 6.62
N TYR A 179 6.51 4.99 7.01
CA TYR A 179 6.68 5.56 8.34
C TYR A 179 5.41 5.29 9.15
N MET A 180 5.56 4.87 10.38
CA MET A 180 4.45 4.68 11.30
C MET A 180 4.88 5.18 12.68
N GLY A 181 4.39 6.36 13.04
CA GLY A 181 4.90 7.11 14.20
C GLY A 181 6.42 7.35 14.07
N PRO A 182 7.22 7.01 15.08
CA PRO A 182 8.67 7.20 15.03
C PRO A 182 9.39 6.17 14.15
N TYR A 183 8.70 5.08 13.74
CA TYR A 183 9.35 3.99 13.03
C TYR A 183 9.38 4.19 11.52
N LYS A 184 10.57 4.05 10.93
CA LYS A 184 10.80 3.92 9.50
C LYS A 184 10.97 2.45 9.17
N MET A 185 10.04 1.88 8.40
CA MET A 185 9.97 0.44 8.13
C MET A 185 10.13 0.17 6.65
N ARG A 186 10.98 -0.79 6.31
CA ARG A 186 11.08 -1.37 4.97
C ARG A 186 10.33 -2.68 4.92
N PHE A 187 9.49 -2.82 3.91
CA PHE A 187 8.73 -4.03 3.58
C PHE A 187 9.32 -4.65 2.33
N GLU A 188 9.86 -5.85 2.44
CA GLU A 188 10.46 -6.58 1.31
C GLU A 188 9.71 -7.89 1.10
N ALA A 189 9.17 -8.12 -0.10
CA ALA A 189 8.53 -9.37 -0.48
C ALA A 189 9.54 -10.52 -0.49
N ILE A 190 9.27 -11.53 0.33
CA ILE A 190 10.18 -12.69 0.52
C ILE A 190 9.60 -14.00 0.01
N ARG A 191 8.27 -14.09 -0.14
CA ARG A 191 7.60 -15.29 -0.63
C ARG A 191 6.28 -14.94 -1.31
N PHE A 192 6.03 -15.53 -2.47
CA PHE A 192 4.76 -15.50 -3.16
C PHE A 192 4.20 -16.91 -3.30
N ASN A 193 2.88 -17.07 -3.11
CA ASN A 193 2.16 -18.32 -3.30
C ASN A 193 0.86 -18.04 -4.08
N ALA A 194 0.84 -18.44 -5.35
CA ALA A 194 -0.30 -18.26 -6.27
C ALA A 194 -1.45 -19.24 -5.99
N GLU A 195 -1.19 -20.39 -5.31
CA GLU A 195 -2.22 -21.39 -5.04
C GLU A 195 -3.07 -21.02 -3.79
N LYS A 196 -2.60 -20.05 -3.01
CA LYS A 196 -3.29 -19.66 -1.79
C LYS A 196 -4.54 -18.85 -2.10
N GLN A 197 -5.69 -19.41 -1.79
CA GLN A 197 -6.96 -18.67 -1.84
C GLN A 197 -7.03 -17.72 -0.63
N PRO A 198 -7.30 -16.44 -0.86
CA PRO A 198 -7.45 -15.49 0.22
C PRO A 198 -8.73 -15.76 1.02
N SER A 199 -8.71 -15.39 2.29
CA SER A 199 -9.89 -15.40 3.13
C SER A 199 -10.37 -13.98 3.34
N GLU A 200 -11.58 -13.66 2.93
CA GLU A 200 -12.24 -12.39 3.21
C GLU A 200 -12.36 -12.14 4.73
N ASN A 201 -12.29 -13.22 5.49
CA ASN A 201 -12.54 -13.18 6.91
C ASN A 201 -11.28 -12.79 7.70
N MET A 202 -11.10 -11.50 7.97
CA MET A 202 -10.08 -11.01 8.91
C MET A 202 -10.34 -11.46 10.36
N LYS A 203 -11.34 -12.31 10.61
CA LYS A 203 -11.76 -12.77 11.94
C LYS A 203 -11.95 -11.60 12.93
N ILE A 204 -12.63 -10.57 12.46
CA ILE A 204 -12.99 -9.42 13.28
C ILE A 204 -14.10 -9.87 14.25
N PRO A 205 -13.91 -9.73 15.56
CA PRO A 205 -14.97 -10.08 16.52
C PRO A 205 -16.18 -9.15 16.39
N ASP A 206 -17.38 -9.69 16.60
CA ASP A 206 -18.63 -8.89 16.60
C ASP A 206 -18.63 -7.81 17.70
N THR A 207 -17.78 -7.98 18.72
CA THR A 207 -17.58 -7.02 19.81
C THR A 207 -16.64 -5.88 19.48
N ALA A 208 -16.11 -5.82 18.26
CA ALA A 208 -15.19 -4.76 17.87
C ALA A 208 -15.89 -3.38 17.86
N VAL A 209 -15.23 -2.40 18.46
CA VAL A 209 -15.75 -1.03 18.56
C VAL A 209 -15.45 -0.29 17.26
N THR A 210 -16.50 0.31 16.69
CA THR A 210 -16.32 1.18 15.51
C THR A 210 -15.78 2.54 15.94
N LEU A 211 -14.66 2.93 15.35
CA LEU A 211 -14.02 4.22 15.54
C LEU A 211 -14.23 5.12 14.33
N THR A 212 -14.22 6.44 14.56
CA THR A 212 -14.00 7.43 13.52
C THR A 212 -12.56 7.37 13.01
N ARG A 213 -12.26 8.05 11.88
CA ARG A 213 -10.90 8.14 11.37
C ARG A 213 -9.94 8.72 12.41
N ASP A 214 -10.30 9.84 13.03
CA ASP A 214 -9.46 10.55 13.99
C ASP A 214 -9.21 9.72 15.26
N GLU A 215 -10.21 8.97 15.72
CA GLU A 215 -10.04 8.05 16.85
C GLU A 215 -9.12 6.87 16.50
N MET A 216 -9.21 6.34 15.27
CA MET A 216 -8.30 5.28 14.82
C MET A 216 -6.87 5.80 14.67
N VAL A 217 -6.70 7.01 14.12
CA VAL A 217 -5.43 7.74 14.07
C VAL A 217 -4.83 7.84 15.46
N TYR A 218 -5.59 8.39 16.39
CA TYR A 218 -5.14 8.57 17.78
C TYR A 218 -4.76 7.24 18.46
N ALA A 219 -5.57 6.18 18.22
CA ALA A 219 -5.28 4.85 18.77
C ALA A 219 -3.96 4.28 18.23
N LEU A 220 -3.69 4.43 16.93
CA LEU A 220 -2.44 3.98 16.32
C LEU A 220 -1.23 4.79 16.78
N GLU A 221 -1.34 6.12 16.88
CA GLU A 221 -0.26 6.98 17.36
C GLU A 221 0.12 6.66 18.81
N ARG A 222 -0.88 6.46 19.68
CA ARG A 222 -0.62 6.10 21.07
C ARG A 222 0.01 4.72 21.25
N LEU A 223 -0.23 3.82 20.33
CA LEU A 223 0.43 2.50 20.34
C LEU A 223 1.92 2.59 20.00
N MET A 224 2.31 3.64 19.30
CA MET A 224 3.68 3.79 18.81
C MET A 224 4.55 4.72 19.67
N GLN A 225 3.95 5.37 20.66
CA GLN A 225 4.62 6.19 21.68
C GLN A 225 5.05 5.36 22.87
#